data_ab2c9d58cb41b288d2d941f715f593d9
#
_entry.id   ab2c9d58cb41b288d2d941f715f593d9
#
_cell.length_a   1.000
_cell.length_b   1.000
_cell.length_c   1.000
_cell.angle_alpha   90.00
_cell.angle_beta   90.00
_cell.angle_gamma   90.00
#
_symmetry.space_group_name_H-M   'P 1'
#
loop_
_entity.id
_entity.type
_entity.pdbx_description
1 polymer ?
#
loop_
_entity_poly.entity_id
_entity_poly.type
_entity_poly.pdbx_seq_one_letter_code
_entity_poly.pdbx_strand_id
1 'polypeptide(L)'
;MIRPSAPAHRPGRGRPSRRCGDPPPARLRQGIDEFNRGQFFEQHETLELEWIEEPDPVRYLYQGILQVGVGFEHLRRGNAYGARRLWRRGIGYLEPFRGGCMGVDVDRLIADTERCLAELERVGDSGLERFDGSLIPRVEWLAGSD
;
A
#
# COMPACT_ATOMS: atom_id res chain seq x y z
N MET A 1 -9.23 19.84 -3.97
CA MET A 1 -8.20 19.71 -2.94
C MET A 1 -6.87 19.31 -3.57
N ILE A 2 -5.83 19.99 -3.18
CA ILE A 2 -4.51 19.70 -3.71
C ILE A 2 -3.85 18.65 -2.84
N ARG A 3 -3.50 17.54 -3.44
CA ARG A 3 -2.74 16.51 -2.75
C ARG A 3 -1.31 17.01 -2.54
N PRO A 4 -0.70 16.70 -1.40
CA PRO A 4 0.72 16.96 -1.27
C PRO A 4 1.45 16.28 -2.42
N SER A 5 2.48 16.91 -2.92
CA SER A 5 3.31 16.27 -3.91
C SER A 5 3.91 14.98 -3.34
N ALA A 6 4.46 14.17 -4.23
CA ALA A 6 5.18 12.98 -3.81
C ALA A 6 6.14 13.35 -2.69
N PRO A 7 6.27 12.52 -1.69
CA PRO A 7 6.93 12.92 -0.47
C PRO A 7 8.36 13.37 -0.68
N ALA A 8 8.68 14.42 0.01
CA ALA A 8 10.06 14.72 0.31
C ALA A 8 10.68 13.57 1.08
N HIS A 9 9.88 12.73 1.61
CA HIS A 9 10.24 11.54 2.30
C HIS A 9 10.90 10.55 1.34
N ARG A 10 12.07 10.13 1.66
CA ARG A 10 12.85 9.25 0.79
C ARG A 10 12.99 7.88 1.40
N PRO A 11 12.85 6.83 0.59
CA PRO A 11 13.03 5.47 1.10
C PRO A 11 14.36 5.33 1.83
N GLY A 12 14.33 4.70 2.99
CA GLY A 12 15.52 4.43 3.78
C GLY A 12 16.15 5.65 4.42
N ARG A 13 15.54 6.82 4.29
CA ARG A 13 16.06 8.04 4.86
C ARG A 13 15.11 8.63 5.88
N GLY A 14 15.68 9.25 6.88
CA GLY A 14 14.92 9.89 7.91
C GLY A 14 14.26 8.89 8.81
N ARG A 15 13.54 9.38 9.76
CA ARG A 15 12.87 8.54 10.73
C ARG A 15 11.46 8.28 10.29
N PRO A 16 10.98 7.05 10.49
CA PRO A 16 9.56 6.86 10.46
C PRO A 16 8.94 7.71 11.57
N SER A 17 7.65 7.93 11.48
CA SER A 17 6.93 8.72 12.45
C SER A 17 7.00 8.11 13.85
N ARG A 18 7.05 8.97 14.87
CA ARG A 18 6.87 8.52 16.25
C ARG A 18 5.53 7.86 16.46
N ARG A 19 4.55 8.19 15.62
CA ARG A 19 3.23 7.62 15.68
C ARG A 19 3.18 6.16 15.21
N CYS A 20 4.29 5.63 14.70
CA CYS A 20 4.35 4.21 14.37
C CYS A 20 4.09 3.30 15.56
N GLY A 21 4.31 3.80 16.78
CA GLY A 21 4.01 3.06 18.01
C GLY A 21 2.55 3.18 18.46
N ASP A 22 1.77 4.04 17.83
CA ASP A 22 0.37 4.23 18.19
C ASP A 22 -0.48 3.09 17.68
N PRO A 23 -1.63 2.82 18.32
CA PRO A 23 -2.59 1.89 17.73
C PRO A 23 -3.12 2.46 16.41
N PRO A 24 -3.49 1.59 15.48
CA PRO A 24 -4.01 2.06 14.19
C PRO A 24 -5.34 2.80 14.39
N PRO A 25 -5.51 3.96 13.72
CA PRO A 25 -6.80 4.64 13.72
C PRO A 25 -7.89 3.76 13.12
N ALA A 26 -9.13 4.02 13.52
CA ALA A 26 -10.27 3.24 13.04
C ALA A 26 -10.35 3.23 11.51
N ARG A 27 -10.08 4.38 10.88
CA ARG A 27 -10.17 4.47 9.41
C ARG A 27 -9.04 3.69 8.72
N LEU A 28 -7.87 3.59 9.35
CA LEU A 28 -6.81 2.73 8.82
C LEU A 28 -7.24 1.27 8.87
N ARG A 29 -7.85 0.84 10.00
CA ARG A 29 -8.36 -0.54 10.10
C ARG A 29 -9.42 -0.80 9.03
N GLN A 30 -10.33 0.15 8.83
CA GLN A 30 -11.37 0.01 7.81
C GLN A 30 -10.78 -0.13 6.42
N GLY A 31 -9.82 0.74 6.08
CA GLY A 31 -9.19 0.68 4.77
C GLY A 31 -8.44 -0.63 4.54
N ILE A 32 -7.78 -1.13 5.57
CA ILE A 32 -7.10 -2.43 5.48
C ILE A 32 -8.11 -3.56 5.29
N ASP A 33 -9.24 -3.53 6.01
CA ASP A 33 -10.27 -4.54 5.81
C ASP A 33 -10.81 -4.52 4.39
N GLU A 34 -11.01 -3.31 3.84
CA GLU A 34 -11.47 -3.16 2.46
C GLU A 34 -10.45 -3.71 1.48
N PHE A 35 -9.17 -3.37 1.68
CA PHE A 35 -8.09 -3.92 0.87
C PHE A 35 -8.15 -5.45 0.87
N ASN A 36 -8.26 -6.01 2.06
CA ASN A 36 -8.22 -7.47 2.24
C ASN A 36 -9.44 -8.18 1.66
N ARG A 37 -10.53 -7.45 1.45
CA ARG A 37 -11.72 -7.99 0.78
C ARG A 37 -11.70 -7.77 -0.73
N GLY A 38 -10.61 -7.19 -1.26
CA GLY A 38 -10.52 -6.86 -2.66
C GLY A 38 -11.32 -5.64 -3.07
N GLN A 39 -11.76 -4.85 -2.10
CA GLN A 39 -12.53 -3.62 -2.32
C GLN A 39 -11.56 -2.46 -2.49
N PHE A 40 -10.79 -2.50 -3.56
CA PHE A 40 -9.67 -1.56 -3.74
C PHE A 40 -10.13 -0.13 -4.02
N PHE A 41 -11.29 0.04 -4.63
CA PHE A 41 -11.82 1.38 -4.84
C PHE A 41 -12.25 1.99 -3.50
N GLU A 42 -12.97 1.22 -2.69
CA GLU A 42 -13.42 1.70 -1.38
C GLU A 42 -12.25 2.00 -0.45
N GLN A 43 -11.21 1.14 -0.45
CA GLN A 43 -10.04 1.38 0.39
C GLN A 43 -9.32 2.64 -0.03
N HIS A 44 -9.31 2.95 -1.32
CA HIS A 44 -8.73 4.18 -1.82
C HIS A 44 -9.42 5.38 -1.18
N GLU A 45 -10.75 5.41 -1.19
CA GLU A 45 -11.49 6.53 -0.62
C GLU A 45 -11.28 6.63 0.88
N THR A 46 -11.32 5.50 1.57
CA THR A 46 -11.17 5.46 3.03
C THR A 46 -9.79 5.94 3.46
N LEU A 47 -8.74 5.43 2.83
CA LEU A 47 -7.38 5.79 3.19
C LEU A 47 -7.00 7.18 2.70
N GLU A 48 -7.60 7.65 1.61
CA GLU A 48 -7.38 9.02 1.16
C GLU A 48 -7.86 10.02 2.21
N LEU A 49 -9.03 9.77 2.82
CA LEU A 49 -9.53 10.64 3.88
C LEU A 49 -8.58 10.65 5.07
N GLU A 50 -8.08 9.51 5.47
CA GLU A 50 -7.14 9.45 6.59
C GLU A 50 -5.86 10.20 6.24
N TRP A 51 -5.36 10.02 5.03
CA TRP A 51 -4.15 10.69 4.56
C TRP A 51 -4.31 12.21 4.53
N ILE A 52 -5.46 12.69 4.06
CA ILE A 52 -5.74 14.12 3.97
C ILE A 52 -5.76 14.76 5.36
N GLU A 53 -6.33 14.08 6.34
CA GLU A 53 -6.54 14.64 7.68
C GLU A 53 -5.33 14.46 8.59
N GLU A 54 -4.32 13.72 8.18
CA GLU A 54 -3.18 13.41 9.03
C GLU A 54 -2.01 14.35 8.71
N PRO A 55 -1.63 15.25 9.62
CA PRO A 55 -0.50 16.14 9.38
C PRO A 55 0.86 15.47 9.60
N ASP A 56 0.90 14.38 10.34
CA ASP A 56 2.15 13.70 10.70
C ASP A 56 2.69 12.90 9.52
N PRO A 57 4.02 12.70 9.42
CA PRO A 57 4.60 11.86 8.35
C PRO A 57 4.04 10.44 8.28
N VAL A 58 3.39 9.93 9.33
CA VAL A 58 2.74 8.61 9.26
C VAL A 58 1.71 8.54 8.14
N ARG A 59 1.27 9.69 7.65
CA ARG A 59 0.35 9.77 6.51
C ARG A 59 0.87 9.00 5.30
N TYR A 60 2.18 8.89 5.17
CA TYR A 60 2.77 8.19 4.03
C TYR A 60 2.64 6.68 4.14
N LEU A 61 2.43 6.14 5.34
CA LEU A 61 2.02 4.75 5.50
C LEU A 61 0.67 4.52 4.82
N TYR A 62 -0.28 5.42 5.07
CA TYR A 62 -1.62 5.32 4.47
C TYR A 62 -1.53 5.41 2.95
N GLN A 63 -0.71 6.35 2.48
CA GLN A 63 -0.55 6.55 1.04
C GLN A 63 0.08 5.32 0.38
N GLY A 64 1.06 4.70 1.04
CA GLY A 64 1.70 3.49 0.50
C GLY A 64 0.72 2.34 0.35
N ILE A 65 -0.06 2.07 1.38
CA ILE A 65 -1.06 1.01 1.34
C ILE A 65 -2.10 1.32 0.25
N LEU A 66 -2.56 2.55 0.21
CA LEU A 66 -3.56 3.01 -0.77
C LEU A 66 -3.06 2.80 -2.20
N GLN A 67 -1.82 3.19 -2.47
CA GLN A 67 -1.26 3.09 -3.82
C GLN A 67 -1.14 1.64 -4.26
N VAL A 68 -0.72 0.76 -3.36
CA VAL A 68 -0.65 -0.66 -3.68
C VAL A 68 -2.04 -1.19 -4.04
N GLY A 69 -3.04 -0.83 -3.25
CA GLY A 69 -4.42 -1.26 -3.52
C GLY A 69 -4.94 -0.76 -4.86
N VAL A 70 -4.70 0.52 -5.18
CA VAL A 70 -5.14 1.08 -6.47
C VAL A 70 -4.42 0.37 -7.63
N GLY A 71 -3.17 -0.04 -7.41
CA GLY A 71 -2.46 -0.84 -8.40
C GLY A 71 -3.20 -2.13 -8.73
N PHE A 72 -3.77 -2.80 -7.73
CA PHE A 72 -4.56 -4.00 -7.96
C PHE A 72 -5.88 -3.69 -8.68
N GLU A 73 -6.45 -2.52 -8.44
CA GLU A 73 -7.63 -2.11 -9.21
C GLU A 73 -7.27 -1.93 -10.68
N HIS A 74 -6.10 -1.33 -10.97
CA HIS A 74 -5.63 -1.22 -12.35
C HIS A 74 -5.40 -2.59 -12.98
N LEU A 75 -4.81 -3.51 -12.23
CA LEU A 75 -4.59 -4.87 -12.73
C LEU A 75 -5.92 -5.51 -13.12
N ARG A 76 -6.92 -5.36 -12.26
CA ARG A 76 -8.25 -5.90 -12.49
C ARG A 76 -8.88 -5.35 -13.75
N ARG A 77 -8.56 -4.10 -14.10
CA ARG A 77 -9.08 -3.43 -15.30
C ARG A 77 -8.21 -3.66 -16.54
N GLY A 78 -7.19 -4.50 -16.42
CA GLY A 78 -6.31 -4.79 -17.56
C GLY A 78 -5.26 -3.71 -17.81
N ASN A 79 -5.00 -2.84 -16.84
CA ASN A 79 -4.05 -1.75 -16.99
C ASN A 79 -2.73 -2.12 -16.30
N ALA A 80 -1.86 -2.83 -17.03
CA ALA A 80 -0.59 -3.28 -16.50
C ALA A 80 0.35 -2.12 -16.17
N TYR A 81 0.34 -1.08 -17.00
CA TYR A 81 1.18 0.09 -16.77
C TYR A 81 0.82 0.78 -15.45
N GLY A 82 -0.49 0.99 -15.23
CA GLY A 82 -0.97 1.61 -14.01
C GLY A 82 -0.65 0.78 -12.78
N ALA A 83 -0.84 -0.55 -12.88
CA ALA A 83 -0.53 -1.44 -11.77
C ALA A 83 0.95 -1.35 -11.40
N ARG A 84 1.82 -1.47 -12.40
CA ARG A 84 3.27 -1.43 -12.17
C ARG A 84 3.69 -0.11 -11.54
N ARG A 85 3.19 0.99 -12.08
CA ARG A 85 3.54 2.32 -11.59
C ARG A 85 3.12 2.51 -10.14
N LEU A 86 1.89 2.15 -9.82
CA LEU A 86 1.37 2.39 -8.47
C LEU A 86 1.99 1.44 -7.44
N TRP A 87 2.28 0.20 -7.82
CA TRP A 87 2.96 -0.70 -6.90
C TRP A 87 4.36 -0.18 -6.57
N ARG A 88 5.10 0.31 -7.57
CA ARG A 88 6.43 0.88 -7.31
C ARG A 88 6.36 2.10 -6.42
N ARG A 89 5.40 2.98 -6.67
CA ARG A 89 5.22 4.16 -5.83
C ARG A 89 4.82 3.78 -4.42
N GLY A 90 3.91 2.83 -4.29
CA GLY A 90 3.47 2.34 -2.99
C GLY A 90 4.62 1.78 -2.17
N ILE A 91 5.46 0.96 -2.80
CA ILE A 91 6.65 0.43 -2.14
C ILE A 91 7.56 1.57 -1.68
N GLY A 92 7.75 2.58 -2.51
CA GLY A 92 8.57 3.74 -2.15
C GLY A 92 8.04 4.46 -0.91
N TYR A 93 6.73 4.65 -0.83
CA TYR A 93 6.12 5.26 0.37
C TYR A 93 6.28 4.37 1.60
N LEU A 94 6.23 3.05 1.43
CA LEU A 94 6.27 2.10 2.54
C LEU A 94 7.67 1.86 3.08
N GLU A 95 8.71 2.05 2.27
CA GLU A 95 10.09 1.73 2.63
C GLU A 95 10.53 2.28 3.99
N PRO A 96 10.26 3.55 4.32
CA PRO A 96 10.70 4.08 5.61
C PRO A 96 10.02 3.46 6.81
N PHE A 97 8.93 2.74 6.58
CA PHE A 97 8.16 2.12 7.66
C PHE A 97 8.49 0.63 7.83
N ARG A 98 9.57 0.16 7.19
CA ARG A 98 10.05 -1.20 7.41
C ARG A 98 10.30 -1.42 8.90
N GLY A 99 10.02 -2.63 9.36
CA GLY A 99 10.00 -2.95 10.76
C GLY A 99 8.60 -2.85 11.36
N GLY A 100 7.68 -2.24 10.62
CA GLY A 100 6.29 -2.12 11.04
C GLY A 100 5.93 -0.71 11.48
N CYS A 101 4.66 -0.40 11.39
CA CYS A 101 4.14 0.89 11.81
C CYS A 101 2.65 0.71 12.12
N MET A 102 2.23 1.22 13.28
CA MET A 102 0.85 1.09 13.74
C MET A 102 0.33 -0.35 13.70
N GLY A 103 1.23 -1.30 13.95
CA GLY A 103 0.90 -2.72 13.94
C GLY A 103 0.86 -3.37 12.57
N VAL A 104 1.05 -2.60 11.50
CA VAL A 104 1.01 -3.15 10.14
C VAL A 104 2.32 -3.84 9.81
N ASP A 105 2.23 -5.04 9.25
CA ASP A 105 3.41 -5.77 8.75
C ASP A 105 3.80 -5.21 7.40
N VAL A 106 4.55 -4.12 7.42
CA VAL A 106 4.95 -3.38 6.23
C VAL A 106 5.91 -4.20 5.39
N ASP A 107 6.85 -4.89 6.02
CA ASP A 107 7.85 -5.69 5.29
C ASP A 107 7.18 -6.77 4.47
N ARG A 108 6.14 -7.40 5.02
CA ARG A 108 5.37 -8.43 4.32
C ARG A 108 4.67 -7.85 3.10
N LEU A 109 4.03 -6.68 3.27
CA LEU A 109 3.32 -6.05 2.17
C LEU A 109 4.28 -5.66 1.05
N ILE A 110 5.45 -5.12 1.40
CA ILE A 110 6.45 -4.78 0.39
C ILE A 110 6.90 -6.03 -0.36
N ALA A 111 7.24 -7.09 0.36
CA ALA A 111 7.72 -8.33 -0.28
C ALA A 111 6.65 -8.93 -1.19
N ASP A 112 5.41 -8.95 -0.73
CA ASP A 112 4.31 -9.53 -1.53
C ASP A 112 4.03 -8.67 -2.77
N THR A 113 4.14 -7.35 -2.65
CA THR A 113 3.95 -6.45 -3.79
C THR A 113 5.09 -6.63 -4.80
N GLU A 114 6.32 -6.82 -4.32
CA GLU A 114 7.45 -7.10 -5.21
C GLU A 114 7.25 -8.40 -5.96
N ARG A 115 6.66 -9.40 -5.33
CA ARG A 115 6.31 -10.65 -6.01
C ARG A 115 5.29 -10.41 -7.12
N CYS A 116 4.35 -9.52 -6.89
CA CYS A 116 3.37 -9.16 -7.93
C CYS A 116 4.03 -8.44 -9.09
N LEU A 117 5.03 -7.58 -8.82
CA LEU A 117 5.80 -6.95 -9.88
C LEU A 117 6.54 -8.00 -10.71
N ALA A 118 7.15 -8.99 -10.06
CA ALA A 118 7.86 -10.07 -10.77
C ALA A 118 6.88 -10.89 -11.61
N GLU A 119 5.70 -11.16 -11.09
CA GLU A 119 4.68 -11.91 -11.83
C GLU A 119 4.21 -11.14 -13.05
N LEU A 120 4.04 -9.83 -12.92
CA LEU A 120 3.65 -8.99 -14.05
C LEU A 120 4.70 -9.03 -15.14
N GLU A 121 5.97 -9.02 -14.75
CA GLU A 121 7.10 -9.15 -15.67
C GLU A 121 7.06 -10.51 -16.38
N ARG A 122 6.77 -11.58 -15.63
CA ARG A 122 6.74 -12.94 -16.16
C ARG A 122 5.65 -13.11 -17.22
N VAL A 123 4.44 -12.60 -16.95
CA VAL A 123 3.33 -12.77 -17.90
C VAL A 123 3.34 -11.74 -19.02
N GLY A 124 3.94 -10.59 -18.79
CA GLY A 124 3.95 -9.49 -19.77
C GLY A 124 2.62 -8.74 -19.83
N ASP A 125 2.66 -7.56 -20.43
CA ASP A 125 1.49 -6.69 -20.45
C ASP A 125 0.33 -7.29 -21.26
N SER A 126 0.63 -8.14 -22.23
CA SER A 126 -0.39 -8.80 -23.03
C SER A 126 -0.83 -10.14 -22.45
N GLY A 127 -0.24 -10.55 -21.33
CA GLY A 127 -0.54 -11.83 -20.71
C GLY A 127 -1.23 -11.73 -19.37
N LEU A 128 -1.95 -10.62 -19.11
CA LEU A 128 -2.57 -10.40 -17.81
C LEU A 128 -3.57 -11.47 -17.40
N GLU A 129 -4.20 -12.13 -18.34
CA GLU A 129 -5.11 -13.23 -18.03
C GLU A 129 -4.41 -14.41 -17.38
N ARG A 130 -3.09 -14.48 -17.49
CA ARG A 130 -2.28 -15.53 -16.86
C ARG A 130 -1.68 -15.12 -15.52
N PHE A 131 -1.97 -13.88 -15.10
CA PHE A 131 -1.46 -13.41 -13.80
C PHE A 131 -2.02 -14.30 -12.68
N ASP A 132 -1.14 -14.76 -11.81
CA ASP A 132 -1.53 -15.62 -10.69
C ASP A 132 -2.19 -14.78 -9.60
N GLY A 133 -3.53 -14.80 -9.57
CA GLY A 133 -4.30 -14.02 -8.60
C GLY A 133 -4.06 -14.42 -7.15
N SER A 134 -3.51 -15.64 -6.91
CA SER A 134 -3.21 -16.05 -5.54
C SER A 134 -2.07 -15.23 -4.92
N LEU A 135 -1.33 -14.48 -5.75
CA LEU A 135 -0.25 -13.63 -5.26
C LEU A 135 -0.74 -12.30 -4.71
N ILE A 136 -2.00 -11.94 -4.97
CA ILE A 136 -2.56 -10.68 -4.46
C ILE A 136 -2.51 -10.71 -2.92
N PRO A 137 -1.80 -9.75 -2.30
CA PRO A 137 -1.54 -9.86 -0.87
C PRO A 137 -2.73 -9.44 -0.02
N ARG A 138 -2.65 -9.83 1.23
CA ARG A 138 -3.42 -9.19 2.30
C ARG A 138 -2.46 -8.28 3.04
N VAL A 139 -2.99 -7.20 3.60
CA VAL A 139 -2.23 -6.41 4.56
C VAL A 139 -2.39 -7.12 5.90
N GLU A 140 -1.26 -7.55 6.45
CA GLU A 140 -1.26 -8.33 7.69
C GLU A 140 -0.87 -7.46 8.87
N TRP A 141 -1.29 -7.90 10.06
CA TRP A 141 -0.91 -7.26 11.31
C TRP A 141 0.27 -8.01 11.91
N LEU A 142 1.18 -7.26 12.55
CA LEU A 142 2.28 -7.89 13.27
C LEU A 142 1.75 -8.72 14.43
N ALA A 143 2.46 -9.79 14.76
CA ALA A 143 2.09 -10.65 15.87
C ALA A 143 2.02 -9.81 17.16
N GLY A 144 0.94 -9.99 17.93
CA GLY A 144 0.76 -9.23 19.15
C GLY A 144 0.14 -7.84 18.95
N SER A 145 -0.19 -7.48 17.72
CA SER A 145 -0.88 -6.23 17.41
C SER A 145 -2.36 -6.47 17.26
N ASP A 146 -3.14 -5.53 17.75
CA ASP A 146 -4.61 -5.61 17.63
C ASP A 146 -5.16 -4.44 16.86
#